data_77343fec8406afaeda7994672d3260cb
#
_entry.id   77343fec8406afaeda7994672d3260cb
#
_cell.length_a   1.000
_cell.length_b   1.000
_cell.length_c   1.000
_cell.angle_alpha   90.00
_cell.angle_beta   90.00
_cell.angle_gamma   90.00
#
_symmetry.space_group_name_H-M   'P 1'
#
loop_
_entity.id
_entity.type
_entity.pdbx_description
1 polymer ?
#
loop_
_entity_poly.entity_id
_entity_poly.type
_entity_poly.pdbx_seq_one_letter_code
_entity_poly.pdbx_strand_id
1 'polypeptide(L)'
;MWRHASRPRPEWERIVTEQGLIFPVTPTPEGRTVPYWNESAWYEVTLDEVELLEAATEELWAMCVDAAGHMAATMTDERLGLPPGSLALVRRSIERGDPAVYARFDLAYGADGSVKMLEINGDTPTGLVETGVVQWRWIEDVMTDIDQWNSVHDRLVARWRDLLVSGELEGDHLHFLYDLGGEGEYDGGEMEMTVHYLMDCAVQAGWTVMAHPIGEVGWNPDTRDFRDVHDRPIRNAFKLYPWEDMLGEEFGRLLLDEAETTPVRWFEPAWKVLLSTKAILPVLWERNPGHRLLLPAYFDEPRDLEEWVAKPLHGREGDNVTVHLADGHEQTKPGPYGAEGFVYQRYYPLPVYGGNYVVLGSWVVDGQAAGMIVRESDGMVTDYFSRVVPHAISDGLSPDDATVRGWLATRTPVTPPSLPPG
;
A
#
# COMPACT_ATOMS: atom_id res chain seq x y z
N MET A 1 -14.52 14.35 7.38
CA MET A 1 -14.69 13.69 6.06
C MET A 1 -16.17 13.39 5.83
N TRP A 2 -16.70 13.56 4.60
CA TRP A 2 -18.10 13.30 4.22
C TRP A 2 -18.15 12.56 2.89
N ARG A 3 -19.11 11.65 2.73
CA ARG A 3 -19.37 10.91 1.49
C ARG A 3 -20.52 11.57 0.72
N HIS A 4 -20.29 11.93 -0.51
CA HIS A 4 -21.27 12.50 -1.41
C HIS A 4 -21.65 11.51 -2.51
N ALA A 5 -22.95 11.46 -2.84
CA ALA A 5 -23.36 10.76 -4.05
C ALA A 5 -22.96 11.58 -5.29
N SER A 6 -22.58 10.89 -6.34
CA SER A 6 -22.17 11.48 -7.62
C SER A 6 -22.83 10.75 -8.78
N ARG A 7 -22.90 11.41 -9.91
CA ARG A 7 -23.24 10.76 -11.17
C ARG A 7 -21.94 10.42 -11.90
N PRO A 8 -21.66 9.13 -12.20
CA PRO A 8 -20.49 8.76 -12.95
C PRO A 8 -20.40 9.51 -14.29
N ARG A 9 -19.18 9.80 -14.74
CA ARG A 9 -18.94 10.32 -16.09
C ARG A 9 -19.55 9.37 -17.13
N PRO A 10 -20.17 9.84 -18.21
CA PRO A 10 -20.53 8.97 -19.33
C PRO A 10 -19.30 8.21 -19.82
N GLU A 11 -19.46 6.90 -20.07
CA GLU A 11 -18.36 6.01 -20.54
C GLU A 11 -17.14 5.95 -19.60
N TRP A 12 -17.34 6.14 -18.29
CA TRP A 12 -16.27 6.19 -17.29
C TRP A 12 -15.33 4.97 -17.36
N GLU A 13 -15.85 3.76 -17.61
CA GLU A 13 -15.03 2.54 -17.75
C GLU A 13 -14.01 2.69 -18.89
N ARG A 14 -14.43 3.19 -20.04
CA ARG A 14 -13.53 3.46 -21.17
C ARG A 14 -12.53 4.56 -20.82
N ILE A 15 -12.96 5.63 -20.18
CA ILE A 15 -12.10 6.76 -19.80
C ILE A 15 -10.98 6.29 -18.89
N VAL A 16 -11.29 5.57 -17.80
CA VAL A 16 -10.27 5.13 -16.84
C VAL A 16 -9.36 4.04 -17.43
N THR A 17 -9.87 3.22 -18.36
CA THR A 17 -9.06 2.24 -19.08
C THR A 17 -8.04 2.94 -20.01
N GLU A 18 -8.45 3.99 -20.71
CA GLU A 18 -7.55 4.82 -21.52
C GLU A 18 -6.52 5.59 -20.67
N GLN A 19 -6.81 5.81 -19.38
CA GLN A 19 -5.89 6.40 -18.39
C GLN A 19 -4.93 5.38 -17.77
N GLY A 20 -5.07 4.10 -18.11
CA GLY A 20 -4.18 3.02 -17.67
C GLY A 20 -4.76 2.06 -16.63
N LEU A 21 -5.97 2.29 -16.10
CA LEU A 21 -6.64 1.36 -15.18
C LEU A 21 -7.32 0.24 -15.98
N ILE A 22 -6.63 -0.87 -16.16
CA ILE A 22 -7.05 -1.95 -17.08
C ILE A 22 -8.20 -2.82 -16.52
N PHE A 23 -8.52 -2.72 -15.22
CA PHE A 23 -9.62 -3.46 -14.55
C PHE A 23 -10.56 -2.51 -13.80
N PRO A 24 -11.32 -1.66 -14.51
CA PRO A 24 -12.23 -0.71 -13.87
C PRO A 24 -13.38 -1.38 -13.10
N VAL A 25 -13.63 -2.65 -13.36
CA VAL A 25 -14.69 -3.47 -12.74
C VAL A 25 -14.13 -4.81 -12.28
N THR A 26 -14.69 -5.35 -11.19
CA THR A 26 -14.34 -6.66 -10.63
C THR A 26 -15.45 -7.67 -10.97
N PRO A 27 -15.12 -8.83 -11.55
CA PRO A 27 -16.08 -9.90 -11.78
C PRO A 27 -16.45 -10.59 -10.45
N THR A 28 -17.75 -10.86 -10.24
CA THR A 28 -18.23 -11.61 -9.08
C THR A 28 -18.37 -13.10 -9.41
N PRO A 29 -18.34 -13.99 -8.40
CA PRO A 29 -18.55 -15.43 -8.60
C PRO A 29 -19.87 -15.78 -9.30
N GLU A 30 -20.90 -14.92 -9.18
CA GLU A 30 -22.19 -15.09 -9.82
C GLU A 30 -22.23 -14.62 -11.30
N GLY A 31 -21.08 -14.20 -11.85
CA GLY A 31 -20.93 -13.74 -13.24
C GLY A 31 -21.46 -12.34 -13.49
N ARG A 32 -21.63 -11.53 -12.44
CA ARG A 32 -21.87 -10.08 -12.54
C ARG A 32 -20.55 -9.33 -12.43
N THR A 33 -20.55 -8.04 -12.73
CA THR A 33 -19.45 -7.13 -12.44
C THR A 33 -19.86 -6.09 -11.41
N VAL A 34 -18.94 -5.69 -10.55
CA VAL A 34 -19.07 -4.56 -9.63
C VAL A 34 -17.99 -3.53 -9.97
N PRO A 35 -18.26 -2.22 -9.81
CA PRO A 35 -17.22 -1.23 -10.00
C PRO A 35 -16.05 -1.48 -9.05
N TYR A 36 -14.83 -1.54 -9.56
CA TYR A 36 -13.61 -1.40 -8.78
C TYR A 36 -13.30 0.10 -8.59
N TRP A 37 -13.28 0.86 -9.69
CA TRP A 37 -13.28 2.32 -9.64
C TRP A 37 -14.72 2.83 -9.59
N ASN A 38 -15.08 3.55 -8.53
CA ASN A 38 -16.48 3.91 -8.26
C ASN A 38 -16.69 5.43 -8.28
N GLU A 39 -17.19 5.97 -9.39
CA GLU A 39 -17.56 7.38 -9.54
C GLU A 39 -18.99 7.70 -9.06
N SER A 40 -19.75 6.74 -8.57
CA SER A 40 -21.10 7.02 -8.04
C SER A 40 -21.06 7.75 -6.69
N ALA A 41 -19.88 7.94 -6.14
CA ALA A 41 -19.61 8.69 -4.93
C ALA A 41 -18.23 9.35 -4.97
N TRP A 42 -18.00 10.30 -4.05
CA TRP A 42 -16.71 10.88 -3.74
C TRP A 42 -16.65 11.30 -2.27
N TYR A 43 -15.44 11.48 -1.75
CA TYR A 43 -15.21 11.89 -0.38
C TYR A 43 -14.71 13.33 -0.30
N GLU A 44 -15.41 14.13 0.49
CA GLU A 44 -14.99 15.48 0.86
C GLU A 44 -14.11 15.41 2.11
N VAL A 45 -12.94 16.04 2.06
CA VAL A 45 -12.04 16.23 3.19
C VAL A 45 -11.74 17.73 3.34
N THR A 46 -11.48 18.20 4.55
CA THR A 46 -11.00 19.54 4.80
C THR A 46 -9.48 19.59 4.76
N LEU A 47 -8.91 20.77 4.60
CA LEU A 47 -7.46 20.98 4.67
C LEU A 47 -6.92 20.58 6.05
N ASP A 48 -7.61 20.93 7.14
CA ASP A 48 -7.23 20.53 8.52
C ASP A 48 -7.18 18.99 8.67
N GLU A 49 -8.12 18.25 8.02
CA GLU A 49 -8.11 16.79 8.00
C GLU A 49 -6.92 16.25 7.19
N VAL A 50 -6.57 16.88 6.07
CA VAL A 50 -5.38 16.53 5.28
C VAL A 50 -4.11 16.74 6.11
N GLU A 51 -3.93 17.92 6.73
CA GLU A 51 -2.77 18.23 7.57
C GLU A 51 -2.62 17.23 8.74
N LEU A 52 -3.75 16.84 9.36
CA LEU A 52 -3.76 15.81 10.41
C LEU A 52 -3.29 14.45 9.89
N LEU A 53 -3.77 14.04 8.71
CA LEU A 53 -3.40 12.75 8.10
C LEU A 53 -1.95 12.76 7.60
N GLU A 54 -1.46 13.87 7.07
CA GLU A 54 -0.05 14.04 6.71
C GLU A 54 0.86 13.89 7.92
N ALA A 55 0.59 14.64 8.99
CA ALA A 55 1.37 14.56 10.23
C ALA A 55 1.33 13.15 10.84
N ALA A 56 0.16 12.49 10.84
CA ALA A 56 0.03 11.13 11.33
C ALA A 56 0.84 10.13 10.48
N THR A 57 0.82 10.29 9.17
CA THR A 57 1.53 9.42 8.22
C THR A 57 3.05 9.53 8.40
N GLU A 58 3.58 10.73 8.52
CA GLU A 58 5.01 10.97 8.72
C GLU A 58 5.49 10.48 10.09
N GLU A 59 4.69 10.68 11.14
CA GLU A 59 4.98 10.16 12.48
C GLU A 59 4.99 8.61 12.49
N LEU A 60 4.01 7.98 11.85
CA LEU A 60 3.96 6.52 11.68
C LEU A 60 5.15 6.00 10.88
N TRP A 61 5.54 6.69 9.81
CA TRP A 61 6.71 6.30 9.01
C TRP A 61 7.98 6.29 9.86
N ALA A 62 8.24 7.35 10.61
CA ALA A 62 9.41 7.43 11.49
C ALA A 62 9.43 6.30 12.54
N MET A 63 8.27 5.98 13.14
CA MET A 63 8.16 4.85 14.08
C MET A 63 8.39 3.49 13.39
N CYS A 64 7.89 3.30 12.17
CA CYS A 64 8.07 2.06 11.42
C CYS A 64 9.54 1.84 11.03
N VAL A 65 10.26 2.89 10.60
CA VAL A 65 11.70 2.81 10.29
C VAL A 65 12.52 2.46 11.54
N ASP A 66 12.21 3.08 12.70
CA ASP A 66 12.84 2.75 13.97
C ASP A 66 12.55 1.31 14.41
N ALA A 67 11.28 0.88 14.27
CA ALA A 67 10.88 -0.50 14.56
C ALA A 67 11.58 -1.51 13.66
N ALA A 68 11.74 -1.24 12.36
CA ALA A 68 12.46 -2.11 11.44
C ALA A 68 13.93 -2.27 11.85
N GLY A 69 14.61 -1.19 12.23
CA GLY A 69 15.97 -1.26 12.78
C GLY A 69 16.05 -2.13 14.05
N HIS A 70 15.08 -2.01 14.96
CA HIS A 70 14.99 -2.85 16.14
C HIS A 70 14.73 -4.32 15.79
N MET A 71 13.79 -4.61 14.90
CA MET A 71 13.51 -5.98 14.45
C MET A 71 14.73 -6.63 13.81
N ALA A 72 15.44 -5.92 12.94
CA ALA A 72 16.66 -6.41 12.32
C ALA A 72 17.76 -6.76 13.36
N ALA A 73 17.85 -6.03 14.46
CA ALA A 73 18.85 -6.23 15.50
C ALA A 73 18.49 -7.38 16.48
N THR A 74 17.20 -7.59 16.77
CA THR A 74 16.76 -8.41 17.92
C THR A 74 15.97 -9.66 17.55
N MET A 75 15.38 -9.73 16.34
CA MET A 75 14.55 -10.86 15.94
C MET A 75 15.33 -11.90 15.14
N THR A 76 14.69 -13.05 14.91
CA THR A 76 15.21 -14.15 14.09
C THR A 76 14.37 -14.30 12.82
N ASP A 77 14.98 -14.92 11.78
CA ASP A 77 14.28 -15.23 10.53
C ASP A 77 12.99 -16.04 10.79
N GLU A 78 13.08 -17.08 11.66
CA GLU A 78 11.95 -17.92 12.04
C GLU A 78 10.80 -17.12 12.67
N ARG A 79 11.12 -16.16 13.56
CA ARG A 79 10.11 -15.31 14.23
C ARG A 79 9.38 -14.41 13.26
N LEU A 80 10.01 -14.08 12.16
CA LEU A 80 9.45 -13.25 11.09
C LEU A 80 8.81 -14.06 9.96
N GLY A 81 8.87 -15.39 10.03
CA GLY A 81 8.40 -16.28 8.95
C GLY A 81 9.22 -16.16 7.68
N LEU A 82 10.51 -15.83 7.79
CA LEU A 82 11.41 -15.64 6.66
C LEU A 82 12.39 -16.82 6.51
N PRO A 83 12.86 -17.12 5.29
CA PRO A 83 13.88 -18.11 5.06
C PRO A 83 15.18 -17.82 5.82
N PRO A 84 15.94 -18.86 6.25
CA PRO A 84 17.21 -18.67 6.94
C PRO A 84 18.21 -17.82 6.14
N GLY A 85 18.81 -16.82 6.79
CA GLY A 85 19.73 -15.87 6.17
C GLY A 85 19.11 -14.55 5.72
N SER A 86 17.79 -14.43 5.70
CA SER A 86 17.08 -13.22 5.27
C SER A 86 17.48 -11.98 6.07
N LEU A 87 17.56 -12.10 7.40
CA LEU A 87 17.99 -10.97 8.26
C LEU A 87 19.43 -10.55 8.04
N ALA A 88 20.32 -11.42 7.55
CA ALA A 88 21.67 -11.00 7.17
C ALA A 88 21.61 -10.05 5.95
N LEU A 89 20.80 -10.38 4.93
CA LEU A 89 20.56 -9.51 3.78
C LEU A 89 19.90 -8.18 4.21
N VAL A 90 18.91 -8.24 5.09
CA VAL A 90 18.22 -7.07 5.65
C VAL A 90 19.18 -6.13 6.38
N ARG A 91 20.01 -6.66 7.30
CA ARG A 91 21.00 -5.86 8.05
C ARG A 91 21.97 -5.19 7.10
N ARG A 92 22.45 -5.90 6.10
CA ARG A 92 23.32 -5.34 5.09
C ARG A 92 22.67 -4.20 4.30
N SER A 93 21.38 -4.37 3.94
CA SER A 93 20.60 -3.31 3.28
C SER A 93 20.50 -2.05 4.15
N ILE A 94 20.28 -2.21 5.46
CA ILE A 94 20.27 -1.11 6.43
C ILE A 94 21.66 -0.47 6.56
N GLU A 95 22.70 -1.27 6.70
CA GLU A 95 24.09 -0.78 6.85
C GLU A 95 24.59 0.00 5.62
N ARG A 96 24.14 -0.40 4.43
CA ARG A 96 24.42 0.33 3.19
C ARG A 96 23.58 1.60 3.03
N GLY A 97 22.56 1.80 3.86
CA GLY A 97 21.60 2.89 3.70
C GLY A 97 20.79 2.77 2.40
N ASP A 98 20.44 1.54 2.00
CA ASP A 98 19.70 1.32 0.75
C ASP A 98 18.39 2.13 0.76
N PRO A 99 18.15 2.99 -0.25
CA PRO A 99 17.07 3.95 -0.24
C PRO A 99 15.72 3.31 -0.56
N ALA A 100 14.67 3.70 0.17
CA ALA A 100 13.28 3.38 -0.13
C ALA A 100 12.70 4.38 -1.14
N VAL A 101 11.70 3.98 -1.89
CA VAL A 101 10.94 4.83 -2.81
C VAL A 101 9.59 5.20 -2.22
N TYR A 102 8.72 4.22 -1.94
CA TYR A 102 7.35 4.48 -1.51
C TYR A 102 6.80 3.40 -0.57
N ALA A 103 5.70 3.72 0.10
CA ALA A 103 4.93 2.80 0.94
C ALA A 103 3.48 3.29 1.04
N ARG A 104 2.56 2.45 1.57
CA ARG A 104 1.20 2.84 1.88
C ARG A 104 0.81 2.35 3.26
N PHE A 105 0.32 3.26 4.09
CA PHE A 105 -0.41 2.93 5.31
C PHE A 105 -1.87 2.68 5.00
N ASP A 106 -2.47 1.71 5.67
CA ASP A 106 -3.90 1.54 5.72
C ASP A 106 -4.39 2.04 7.09
N LEU A 107 -5.19 3.11 7.07
CA LEU A 107 -5.62 3.86 8.25
C LEU A 107 -7.13 3.79 8.43
N ALA A 108 -7.58 3.66 9.68
CA ALA A 108 -8.94 3.98 10.06
C ALA A 108 -9.00 5.45 10.53
N TYR A 109 -9.90 6.24 9.92
CA TYR A 109 -10.11 7.65 10.27
C TYR A 109 -11.50 7.82 10.88
N GLY A 110 -11.58 7.93 12.19
CA GLY A 110 -12.82 8.05 12.94
C GLY A 110 -13.53 9.39 12.75
N ALA A 111 -14.85 9.41 12.95
CA ALA A 111 -15.66 10.63 12.88
C ALA A 111 -15.27 11.69 13.93
N ASP A 112 -14.57 11.29 14.98
CA ASP A 112 -14.02 12.16 16.05
C ASP A 112 -12.63 12.72 15.70
N GLY A 113 -12.12 12.47 14.48
CA GLY A 113 -10.78 12.87 14.05
C GLY A 113 -9.67 11.93 14.53
N SER A 114 -10.00 10.80 15.17
CA SER A 114 -8.99 9.82 15.55
C SER A 114 -8.44 9.08 14.33
N VAL A 115 -7.12 8.92 14.29
CA VAL A 115 -6.40 8.14 13.28
C VAL A 115 -5.82 6.90 13.92
N LYS A 116 -6.06 5.73 13.34
CA LYS A 116 -5.48 4.45 13.77
C LYS A 116 -4.84 3.71 12.61
N MET A 117 -3.60 3.30 12.82
CA MET A 117 -2.89 2.43 11.88
C MET A 117 -3.44 1.01 11.96
N LEU A 118 -3.93 0.51 10.85
CA LEU A 118 -4.35 -0.88 10.71
C LEU A 118 -3.19 -1.76 10.25
N GLU A 119 -2.43 -1.29 9.26
CA GLU A 119 -1.23 -1.93 8.74
C GLU A 119 -0.37 -0.97 7.92
N ILE A 120 0.82 -1.42 7.55
CA ILE A 120 1.68 -0.81 6.54
C ILE A 120 1.98 -1.82 5.43
N ASN A 121 1.86 -1.38 4.20
CA ASN A 121 2.32 -2.08 3.01
C ASN A 121 3.63 -1.42 2.57
N GLY A 122 4.75 -1.93 3.09
CA GLY A 122 6.05 -1.28 2.96
C GLY A 122 6.80 -1.64 1.70
N ASP A 123 6.57 -2.80 1.11
CA ASP A 123 7.37 -3.35 0.01
C ASP A 123 6.69 -3.21 -1.35
N THR A 124 5.49 -3.76 -1.53
CA THR A 124 4.80 -3.83 -2.84
C THR A 124 3.36 -3.31 -2.80
N PRO A 125 3.10 -2.10 -2.27
CA PRO A 125 1.73 -1.57 -2.28
C PRO A 125 1.28 -1.24 -3.71
N THR A 126 0.05 -1.65 -4.04
CA THR A 126 -0.67 -1.33 -5.29
C THR A 126 -1.67 -0.19 -5.10
N GLY A 127 -2.35 0.26 -6.18
CA GLY A 127 -3.28 1.40 -6.15
C GLY A 127 -2.64 2.73 -6.57
N LEU A 128 -1.45 2.68 -7.17
CA LEU A 128 -0.74 3.90 -7.63
C LEU A 128 -1.37 4.55 -8.85
N VAL A 129 -1.86 3.77 -9.82
CA VAL A 129 -2.51 4.28 -11.03
C VAL A 129 -3.83 4.95 -10.66
N GLU A 130 -4.60 4.33 -9.77
CA GLU A 130 -5.84 4.89 -9.22
C GLU A 130 -5.58 6.23 -8.53
N THR A 131 -4.50 6.32 -7.76
CA THR A 131 -4.16 7.55 -7.02
C THR A 131 -3.51 8.58 -7.93
N GLY A 132 -2.39 8.24 -8.54
CA GLY A 132 -1.54 9.22 -9.25
C GLY A 132 -2.09 9.65 -10.61
N VAL A 133 -3.03 8.88 -11.19
CA VAL A 133 -3.59 9.17 -12.52
C VAL A 133 -5.10 9.32 -12.48
N VAL A 134 -5.82 8.23 -12.15
CA VAL A 134 -7.26 8.17 -12.39
C VAL A 134 -8.04 9.15 -11.54
N GLN A 135 -7.77 9.23 -10.22
CA GLN A 135 -8.48 10.17 -9.35
C GLN A 135 -8.09 11.63 -9.63
N TRP A 136 -6.84 11.89 -10.06
CA TRP A 136 -6.42 13.22 -10.47
C TRP A 136 -7.16 13.66 -11.75
N ARG A 137 -7.21 12.80 -12.76
CA ARG A 137 -7.97 13.08 -14.00
C ARG A 137 -9.47 13.21 -13.75
N TRP A 138 -9.99 12.44 -12.79
CA TRP A 138 -11.39 12.56 -12.39
C TRP A 138 -11.70 13.95 -11.84
N ILE A 139 -10.87 14.50 -10.94
CA ILE A 139 -11.13 15.82 -10.37
C ILE A 139 -10.98 16.94 -11.41
N GLU A 140 -10.01 16.84 -12.33
CA GLU A 140 -9.87 17.77 -13.44
C GLU A 140 -11.12 17.81 -14.34
N ASP A 141 -11.73 16.66 -14.61
CA ASP A 141 -12.92 16.54 -15.48
C ASP A 141 -14.22 16.96 -14.76
N VAL A 142 -14.32 16.75 -13.46
CA VAL A 142 -15.58 16.85 -12.71
C VAL A 142 -15.63 18.11 -11.82
N MET A 143 -14.48 18.56 -11.30
CA MET A 143 -14.37 19.62 -10.31
C MET A 143 -13.16 20.52 -10.58
N THR A 144 -13.13 21.21 -11.69
CA THR A 144 -11.97 21.92 -12.27
C THR A 144 -11.26 22.95 -11.37
N ASP A 145 -11.90 23.45 -10.32
CA ASP A 145 -11.34 24.48 -9.43
C ASP A 145 -11.13 23.96 -8.00
N ILE A 146 -11.15 22.63 -7.82
CA ILE A 146 -11.05 21.99 -6.52
C ILE A 146 -9.77 21.16 -6.45
N ASP A 147 -9.10 21.21 -5.31
CA ASP A 147 -7.86 20.50 -5.09
C ASP A 147 -8.07 19.09 -4.50
N GLN A 148 -7.02 18.30 -4.50
CA GLN A 148 -6.97 16.93 -4.03
C GLN A 148 -5.68 16.71 -3.25
N TRP A 149 -5.74 15.95 -2.16
CA TRP A 149 -4.50 15.53 -1.51
C TRP A 149 -3.83 14.40 -2.30
N ASN A 150 -3.06 14.81 -3.28
CA ASN A 150 -2.46 13.90 -4.26
C ASN A 150 -1.21 14.49 -4.91
N SER A 151 -0.08 14.37 -4.26
CA SER A 151 1.24 14.70 -4.81
C SER A 151 2.07 13.46 -5.17
N VAL A 152 1.43 12.27 -5.24
CA VAL A 152 2.11 10.98 -5.43
C VAL A 152 2.97 10.99 -6.70
N HIS A 153 2.41 11.42 -7.82
CA HIS A 153 3.11 11.44 -9.11
C HIS A 153 4.36 12.32 -9.07
N ASP A 154 4.19 13.57 -8.67
CA ASP A 154 5.29 14.54 -8.64
C ASP A 154 6.41 14.12 -7.68
N ARG A 155 6.03 13.57 -6.51
CA ARG A 155 6.99 13.07 -5.52
C ARG A 155 7.73 11.83 -6.01
N LEU A 156 7.07 10.91 -6.72
CA LEU A 156 7.73 9.75 -7.33
C LEU A 156 8.74 10.19 -8.40
N VAL A 157 8.37 11.11 -9.28
CA VAL A 157 9.29 11.68 -10.28
C VAL A 157 10.47 12.38 -9.60
N ALA A 158 10.22 13.18 -8.57
CA ALA A 158 11.27 13.84 -7.80
C ALA A 158 12.20 12.81 -7.14
N ARG A 159 11.63 11.78 -6.47
CA ARG A 159 12.40 10.72 -5.81
C ARG A 159 13.30 9.97 -6.79
N TRP A 160 12.78 9.55 -7.94
CA TRP A 160 13.58 8.90 -8.98
C TRP A 160 14.71 9.81 -9.50
N ARG A 161 14.44 11.11 -9.63
CA ARG A 161 15.46 12.10 -10.03
C ARG A 161 16.54 12.24 -8.98
N ASP A 162 16.18 12.33 -7.70
CA ASP A 162 17.14 12.45 -6.60
C ASP A 162 18.05 11.22 -6.52
N LEU A 163 17.49 10.02 -6.70
CA LEU A 163 18.25 8.78 -6.79
C LEU A 163 19.24 8.79 -7.96
N LEU A 164 18.80 9.24 -9.14
CA LEU A 164 19.67 9.32 -10.33
C LEU A 164 20.84 10.28 -10.15
N VAL A 165 20.59 11.44 -9.53
CA VAL A 165 21.63 12.48 -9.37
C VAL A 165 22.46 12.35 -8.10
N SER A 166 22.10 11.45 -7.17
CA SER A 166 22.82 11.26 -5.90
C SER A 166 24.29 10.86 -6.07
N GLY A 167 24.61 10.19 -7.18
CA GLY A 167 25.92 9.59 -7.43
C GLY A 167 26.21 8.33 -6.61
N GLU A 168 25.22 7.82 -5.88
CA GLU A 168 25.34 6.59 -5.06
C GLU A 168 25.03 5.32 -5.86
N LEU A 169 24.43 5.48 -7.05
CA LEU A 169 24.01 4.41 -7.91
C LEU A 169 24.94 4.26 -9.13
N GLU A 170 25.04 3.05 -9.65
CA GLU A 170 25.88 2.75 -10.81
C GLU A 170 25.09 2.96 -12.11
N GLY A 171 25.45 4.00 -12.86
CA GLY A 171 24.85 4.29 -14.18
C GLY A 171 23.44 4.89 -14.09
N ASP A 172 22.78 4.93 -15.24
CA ASP A 172 21.46 5.52 -15.46
C ASP A 172 20.40 4.51 -15.91
N HIS A 173 20.73 3.22 -15.84
CA HIS A 173 19.83 2.14 -16.23
C HIS A 173 19.09 1.61 -14.99
N LEU A 174 17.76 1.51 -15.07
CA LEU A 174 16.89 0.97 -14.04
C LEU A 174 16.03 -0.14 -14.63
N HIS A 175 16.17 -1.35 -14.09
CA HIS A 175 15.35 -2.49 -14.45
C HIS A 175 14.10 -2.53 -13.57
N PHE A 176 12.95 -2.79 -14.17
CA PHE A 176 11.70 -3.00 -13.47
C PHE A 176 11.32 -4.47 -13.59
N LEU A 177 11.26 -5.15 -12.45
CA LEU A 177 10.99 -6.57 -12.37
C LEU A 177 9.63 -6.80 -11.72
N TYR A 178 8.80 -7.65 -12.32
CA TYR A 178 7.49 -7.99 -11.81
C TYR A 178 7.24 -9.48 -11.91
N ASP A 179 6.39 -9.99 -11.04
CA ASP A 179 5.91 -11.36 -11.10
C ASP A 179 4.68 -11.44 -12.01
N LEU A 180 4.59 -12.49 -12.81
CA LEU A 180 3.41 -12.79 -13.63
C LEU A 180 2.38 -13.65 -12.90
N GLY A 181 2.67 -14.03 -11.64
CA GLY A 181 1.91 -15.04 -10.92
C GLY A 181 2.19 -16.47 -11.40
N GLY A 182 1.87 -17.44 -10.55
CA GLY A 182 1.90 -18.88 -10.92
C GLY A 182 0.75 -19.27 -11.86
N GLU A 183 0.76 -20.51 -12.38
CA GLU A 183 -0.38 -21.04 -13.15
C GLU A 183 -1.68 -20.97 -12.31
N GLY A 184 -2.59 -20.09 -12.69
CA GLY A 184 -3.88 -19.87 -12.03
C GLY A 184 -3.94 -18.66 -11.07
N GLU A 185 -2.85 -17.93 -10.88
CA GLU A 185 -2.74 -16.75 -10.00
C GLU A 185 -2.60 -15.44 -10.79
N TYR A 186 -3.25 -15.33 -11.93
CA TYR A 186 -3.22 -14.11 -12.72
C TYR A 186 -3.94 -12.96 -11.98
N ASP A 187 -3.20 -11.93 -11.63
CA ASP A 187 -3.67 -10.73 -10.91
C ASP A 187 -4.45 -9.72 -11.80
N GLY A 188 -4.86 -10.13 -12.98
CA GLY A 188 -5.52 -9.23 -13.95
C GLY A 188 -4.60 -8.22 -14.61
N GLY A 189 -3.27 -8.29 -14.37
CA GLY A 189 -2.27 -7.34 -14.88
C GLY A 189 -2.02 -6.14 -13.97
N GLU A 190 -2.45 -6.19 -12.71
CA GLU A 190 -2.26 -5.10 -11.74
C GLU A 190 -0.79 -4.80 -11.50
N MET A 191 0.04 -5.85 -11.35
CA MET A 191 1.48 -5.66 -11.15
C MET A 191 2.14 -5.03 -12.39
N GLU A 192 1.84 -5.54 -13.58
CA GLU A 192 2.37 -4.98 -14.82
C GLU A 192 1.95 -3.51 -15.02
N MET A 193 0.68 -3.19 -14.78
CA MET A 193 0.14 -1.82 -14.83
C MET A 193 0.88 -0.89 -13.86
N THR A 194 1.05 -1.32 -12.61
CA THR A 194 1.74 -0.55 -11.57
C THR A 194 3.21 -0.32 -11.93
N VAL A 195 3.89 -1.35 -12.44
CA VAL A 195 5.29 -1.26 -12.91
C VAL A 195 5.40 -0.25 -14.06
N HIS A 196 4.52 -0.29 -15.05
CA HIS A 196 4.55 0.65 -16.18
C HIS A 196 4.34 2.10 -15.74
N TYR A 197 3.48 2.34 -14.76
CA TYR A 197 3.31 3.66 -14.16
C TYR A 197 4.58 4.16 -13.47
N LEU A 198 5.23 3.30 -12.67
CA LEU A 198 6.50 3.64 -12.00
C LEU A 198 7.64 3.85 -13.01
N MET A 199 7.66 3.08 -14.11
CA MET A 199 8.60 3.30 -15.23
C MET A 199 8.40 4.67 -15.86
N ASP A 200 7.15 5.10 -16.08
CA ASP A 200 6.86 6.43 -16.63
C ASP A 200 7.38 7.53 -15.72
N CYS A 201 7.18 7.41 -14.38
CA CYS A 201 7.78 8.33 -13.42
C CYS A 201 9.33 8.35 -13.50
N ALA A 202 9.96 7.19 -13.64
CA ALA A 202 11.43 7.09 -13.75
C ALA A 202 11.95 7.69 -15.07
N VAL A 203 11.25 7.47 -16.19
CA VAL A 203 11.58 8.10 -17.50
C VAL A 203 11.48 9.63 -17.40
N GLN A 204 10.43 10.16 -16.77
CA GLN A 204 10.29 11.61 -16.56
C GLN A 204 11.41 12.16 -15.66
N ALA A 205 11.95 11.34 -14.76
CA ALA A 205 13.10 11.68 -13.92
C ALA A 205 14.46 11.61 -14.68
N GLY A 206 14.50 10.98 -15.84
CA GLY A 206 15.70 10.88 -16.70
C GLY A 206 16.37 9.50 -16.73
N TRP A 207 15.79 8.47 -16.12
CA TRP A 207 16.29 7.10 -16.19
C TRP A 207 16.08 6.46 -17.54
N THR A 208 17.03 5.60 -17.96
CA THR A 208 16.83 4.61 -19.02
C THR A 208 16.22 3.36 -18.40
N VAL A 209 14.99 3.01 -18.76
CA VAL A 209 14.23 1.95 -18.10
C VAL A 209 14.01 0.73 -18.97
N MET A 210 13.88 -0.44 -18.33
CA MET A 210 13.51 -1.70 -18.96
C MET A 210 12.64 -2.50 -18.00
N ALA A 211 11.59 -3.18 -18.53
CA ALA A 211 10.75 -4.06 -17.73
C ALA A 211 10.90 -5.52 -18.18
N HIS A 212 10.93 -6.43 -17.23
CA HIS A 212 10.98 -7.86 -17.47
C HIS A 212 10.18 -8.61 -16.39
N PRO A 213 9.51 -9.72 -16.74
CA PRO A 213 9.15 -10.70 -15.75
C PRO A 213 10.38 -11.18 -14.97
N ILE A 214 10.26 -11.34 -13.65
CA ILE A 214 11.41 -11.73 -12.82
C ILE A 214 11.97 -13.11 -13.21
N GLY A 215 11.13 -14.00 -13.71
CA GLY A 215 11.53 -15.31 -14.24
C GLY A 215 12.44 -15.28 -15.48
N GLU A 216 12.58 -14.12 -16.13
CA GLU A 216 13.48 -13.92 -17.28
C GLU A 216 14.87 -13.41 -16.86
N VAL A 217 15.08 -13.14 -15.58
CA VAL A 217 16.38 -12.69 -15.05
C VAL A 217 17.32 -13.89 -14.93
N GLY A 218 18.46 -13.80 -15.61
CA GLY A 218 19.51 -14.82 -15.56
C GLY A 218 20.55 -14.57 -14.47
N TRP A 219 21.30 -15.61 -14.12
CA TRP A 219 22.46 -15.54 -13.24
C TRP A 219 23.74 -15.94 -14.00
N ASN A 220 24.75 -15.09 -13.95
CA ASN A 220 26.07 -15.41 -14.50
C ASN A 220 27.03 -15.83 -13.37
N PRO A 221 27.44 -17.12 -13.29
CA PRO A 221 28.28 -17.62 -12.21
C PRO A 221 29.73 -17.14 -12.29
N ASP A 222 30.22 -16.77 -13.50
CA ASP A 222 31.59 -16.33 -13.68
C ASP A 222 31.82 -14.91 -13.18
N THR A 223 30.82 -14.02 -13.42
CA THR A 223 30.84 -12.62 -12.97
C THR A 223 30.07 -12.39 -11.69
N ARG A 224 29.31 -13.40 -11.22
CA ARG A 224 28.49 -13.39 -10.01
C ARG A 224 27.51 -12.22 -9.99
N ASP A 225 26.81 -12.01 -11.11
CA ASP A 225 25.82 -10.94 -11.26
C ASP A 225 24.54 -11.43 -11.97
N PHE A 226 23.44 -10.71 -11.69
CA PHE A 226 22.18 -10.91 -12.39
C PHE A 226 22.23 -10.24 -13.76
N ARG A 227 21.62 -10.89 -14.75
CA ARG A 227 21.59 -10.48 -16.15
C ARG A 227 20.16 -10.35 -16.66
N ASP A 228 19.94 -9.33 -17.49
CA ASP A 228 18.70 -9.19 -18.22
C ASP A 228 18.68 -10.10 -19.49
N VAL A 229 17.55 -10.09 -20.21
CA VAL A 229 17.34 -10.88 -21.45
C VAL A 229 18.32 -10.57 -22.59
N HIS A 230 19.07 -9.48 -22.46
CA HIS A 230 20.12 -9.08 -23.43
C HIS A 230 21.53 -9.32 -22.91
N ASP A 231 21.68 -10.15 -21.86
CA ASP A 231 22.95 -10.45 -21.18
C ASP A 231 23.67 -9.21 -20.61
N ARG A 232 22.93 -8.17 -20.24
CA ARG A 232 23.47 -6.98 -19.58
C ARG A 232 23.39 -7.13 -18.06
N PRO A 233 24.40 -6.68 -17.30
CA PRO A 233 24.37 -6.76 -15.85
C PRO A 233 23.32 -5.81 -15.26
N ILE A 234 22.52 -6.34 -14.35
CA ILE A 234 21.55 -5.57 -13.58
C ILE A 234 22.28 -4.91 -12.41
N ARG A 235 22.25 -3.57 -12.32
CA ARG A 235 22.87 -2.78 -11.26
C ARG A 235 21.84 -2.10 -10.36
N ASN A 236 20.76 -1.59 -10.95
CA ASN A 236 19.65 -0.97 -10.26
C ASN A 236 18.37 -1.67 -10.70
N ALA A 237 17.62 -2.19 -9.75
CA ALA A 237 16.38 -2.90 -10.03
C ALA A 237 15.26 -2.48 -9.07
N PHE A 238 14.14 -2.03 -9.64
CA PHE A 238 12.87 -2.00 -8.93
C PHE A 238 12.18 -3.36 -9.09
N LYS A 239 11.61 -3.89 -8.01
CA LYS A 239 10.84 -5.13 -8.04
C LYS A 239 9.43 -4.90 -7.52
N LEU A 240 8.42 -5.29 -8.27
CA LEU A 240 7.07 -5.46 -7.77
C LEU A 240 6.82 -6.96 -7.57
N TYR A 241 7.54 -7.52 -6.63
CA TYR A 241 7.52 -8.92 -6.23
C TYR A 241 7.91 -8.98 -4.74
N PRO A 242 7.04 -9.44 -3.84
CA PRO A 242 7.29 -9.36 -2.40
C PRO A 242 8.56 -10.06 -1.99
N TRP A 243 9.30 -9.44 -1.06
CA TRP A 243 10.55 -10.01 -0.56
C TRP A 243 10.36 -11.38 0.08
N GLU A 244 9.28 -11.58 0.84
CA GLU A 244 8.99 -12.86 1.51
C GLU A 244 8.81 -14.01 0.51
N ASP A 245 8.15 -13.76 -0.62
CA ASP A 245 7.95 -14.74 -1.67
C ASP A 245 9.27 -14.96 -2.44
N MET A 246 9.90 -13.88 -2.88
CA MET A 246 11.15 -13.93 -3.64
C MET A 246 12.26 -14.68 -2.89
N LEU A 247 12.40 -14.46 -1.57
CA LEU A 247 13.41 -15.13 -0.75
C LEU A 247 13.12 -16.62 -0.55
N GLY A 248 11.86 -17.04 -0.65
CA GLY A 248 11.44 -18.46 -0.55
C GLY A 248 11.77 -19.30 -1.79
N GLU A 249 12.08 -18.67 -2.92
CA GLU A 249 12.29 -19.33 -4.21
C GLU A 249 13.76 -19.55 -4.55
N GLU A 250 14.02 -20.19 -5.72
CA GLU A 250 15.38 -20.43 -6.20
C GLU A 250 16.17 -19.14 -6.45
N PHE A 251 15.50 -18.12 -7.00
CA PHE A 251 16.09 -16.81 -7.18
C PHE A 251 16.55 -16.16 -5.86
N GLY A 252 15.74 -16.28 -4.81
CA GLY A 252 16.07 -15.79 -3.49
C GLY A 252 17.26 -16.48 -2.85
N ARG A 253 17.46 -17.78 -3.13
CA ARG A 253 18.65 -18.51 -2.66
C ARG A 253 19.94 -17.89 -3.21
N LEU A 254 19.95 -17.50 -4.49
CA LEU A 254 21.10 -16.80 -5.08
C LEU A 254 21.33 -15.46 -4.38
N LEU A 255 20.26 -14.72 -4.05
CA LEU A 255 20.38 -13.47 -3.29
C LEU A 255 20.95 -13.68 -1.89
N LEU A 256 20.55 -14.73 -1.20
CA LEU A 256 21.03 -15.05 0.16
C LEU A 256 22.49 -15.55 0.14
N ASP A 257 22.84 -16.43 -0.81
CA ASP A 257 24.18 -16.99 -0.95
C ASP A 257 25.20 -15.94 -1.43
N GLU A 258 24.77 -15.01 -2.26
CA GLU A 258 25.60 -13.97 -2.89
C GLU A 258 25.41 -12.56 -2.31
N ALA A 259 24.69 -12.46 -1.20
CA ALA A 259 24.34 -11.18 -0.57
C ALA A 259 25.54 -10.24 -0.33
N GLU A 260 26.74 -10.82 -0.13
CA GLU A 260 27.96 -10.04 0.09
C GLU A 260 28.61 -9.50 -1.19
N THR A 261 28.32 -10.07 -2.32
CA THR A 261 29.06 -9.84 -3.57
C THR A 261 28.20 -9.26 -4.68
N THR A 262 26.87 -9.43 -4.60
CA THR A 262 25.96 -8.96 -5.63
C THR A 262 25.85 -7.42 -5.61
N PRO A 263 26.18 -6.75 -6.70
CA PRO A 263 26.22 -5.30 -6.75
C PRO A 263 24.84 -4.63 -6.96
N VAL A 264 23.77 -5.39 -7.01
CA VAL A 264 22.42 -4.85 -7.31
C VAL A 264 21.90 -3.96 -6.19
N ARG A 265 21.43 -2.78 -6.55
CA ARG A 265 20.62 -1.91 -5.69
C ARG A 265 19.15 -2.19 -5.95
N TRP A 266 18.49 -2.72 -4.95
CA TRP A 266 17.08 -3.08 -5.01
C TRP A 266 16.18 -1.95 -4.53
N PHE A 267 15.14 -1.69 -5.26
CA PHE A 267 14.00 -0.85 -4.92
C PHE A 267 12.71 -1.71 -5.01
N GLU A 268 11.91 -1.91 -3.98
CA GLU A 268 12.19 -1.51 -2.61
C GLU A 268 13.35 -2.33 -2.03
N PRO A 269 14.14 -1.75 -1.10
CA PRO A 269 15.30 -2.44 -0.54
C PRO A 269 14.92 -3.59 0.40
N ALA A 270 15.83 -4.53 0.63
CA ALA A 270 15.55 -5.74 1.42
C ALA A 270 15.05 -5.45 2.85
N TRP A 271 15.46 -4.33 3.47
CA TRP A 271 14.96 -3.99 4.81
C TRP A 271 13.46 -3.71 4.85
N LYS A 272 12.82 -3.43 3.72
CA LYS A 272 11.39 -3.18 3.62
C LYS A 272 10.52 -4.43 3.85
N VAL A 273 11.09 -5.63 3.79
CA VAL A 273 10.38 -6.85 4.21
C VAL A 273 9.89 -6.76 5.65
N LEU A 274 10.63 -6.02 6.51
CA LEU A 274 10.23 -5.77 7.89
C LEU A 274 9.02 -4.83 8.02
N LEU A 275 8.70 -4.06 6.96
CA LEU A 275 7.52 -3.21 6.87
C LEU A 275 6.35 -3.90 6.13
N SER A 276 6.57 -5.07 5.53
CA SER A 276 5.52 -5.89 4.90
C SER A 276 4.93 -6.90 5.86
N THR A 277 5.77 -7.48 6.74
CA THR A 277 5.28 -8.45 7.73
C THR A 277 4.43 -7.78 8.80
N LYS A 278 3.30 -8.41 9.17
CA LYS A 278 2.44 -7.96 10.27
C LYS A 278 3.14 -8.04 11.64
N ALA A 279 4.30 -8.73 11.73
CA ALA A 279 5.15 -8.74 12.93
C ALA A 279 5.55 -7.34 13.42
N ILE A 280 5.54 -6.33 12.53
CA ILE A 280 5.82 -4.95 12.92
C ILE A 280 4.78 -4.38 13.90
N LEU A 281 3.52 -4.83 13.86
CA LEU A 281 2.44 -4.28 14.70
C LEU A 281 2.68 -4.50 16.21
N PRO A 282 2.98 -5.72 16.69
CA PRO A 282 3.37 -5.93 18.09
C PRO A 282 4.64 -5.16 18.48
N VAL A 283 5.63 -5.08 17.60
CA VAL A 283 6.88 -4.36 17.88
C VAL A 283 6.63 -2.85 18.03
N LEU A 284 5.81 -2.26 17.18
CA LEU A 284 5.41 -0.85 17.30
C LEU A 284 4.70 -0.59 18.63
N TRP A 285 3.76 -1.46 19.01
CA TRP A 285 3.02 -1.33 20.27
C TRP A 285 3.92 -1.48 21.50
N GLU A 286 4.83 -2.46 21.49
CA GLU A 286 5.78 -2.69 22.60
C GLU A 286 6.72 -1.49 22.79
N ARG A 287 7.20 -0.91 21.69
CA ARG A 287 8.10 0.24 21.72
C ARG A 287 7.43 1.56 22.04
N ASN A 288 6.15 1.70 21.68
CA ASN A 288 5.37 2.93 21.83
C ASN A 288 4.01 2.64 22.52
N PRO A 289 4.00 2.13 23.77
CA PRO A 289 2.77 1.74 24.43
C PRO A 289 1.85 2.94 24.67
N GLY A 290 0.58 2.79 24.32
CA GLY A 290 -0.41 3.86 24.49
C GLY A 290 -0.34 4.97 23.43
N HIS A 291 0.46 4.82 22.39
CA HIS A 291 0.56 5.84 21.34
C HIS A 291 -0.78 6.03 20.61
N ARG A 292 -1.16 7.30 20.38
CA ARG A 292 -2.50 7.67 19.85
C ARG A 292 -2.82 7.09 18.47
N LEU A 293 -1.80 6.85 17.63
CA LEU A 293 -1.96 6.32 16.26
C LEU A 293 -1.95 4.79 16.19
N LEU A 294 -1.51 4.11 17.27
CA LEU A 294 -1.34 2.67 17.30
C LEU A 294 -2.53 1.98 17.98
N LEU A 295 -2.68 0.71 17.69
CA LEU A 295 -3.57 -0.22 18.36
C LEU A 295 -2.74 -1.24 19.14
N PRO A 296 -3.15 -1.66 20.36
CA PRO A 296 -2.54 -2.80 21.03
C PRO A 296 -2.43 -3.99 20.10
N ALA A 297 -1.25 -4.58 20.02
CA ALA A 297 -1.00 -5.75 19.18
C ALA A 297 -0.01 -6.70 19.85
N TYR A 298 -0.22 -8.01 19.68
CA TYR A 298 0.54 -9.07 20.33
C TYR A 298 0.84 -10.20 19.36
N PHE A 299 1.95 -10.89 19.60
CA PHE A 299 2.26 -12.14 18.91
C PHE A 299 1.49 -13.30 19.52
N ASP A 300 1.15 -14.27 18.69
CA ASP A 300 0.71 -15.63 19.03
C ASP A 300 -0.65 -15.75 19.72
N GLU A 301 -1.06 -14.78 20.52
CA GLU A 301 -2.32 -14.80 21.27
C GLU A 301 -2.86 -13.38 21.51
N PRO A 302 -4.19 -13.21 21.69
CA PRO A 302 -4.81 -11.89 21.87
C PRO A 302 -4.59 -11.30 23.28
N ARG A 303 -4.10 -12.08 24.23
CA ARG A 303 -3.89 -11.69 25.65
C ARG A 303 -5.16 -11.14 26.30
N ASP A 304 -5.14 -9.84 26.66
CA ASP A 304 -6.20 -9.12 27.37
C ASP A 304 -7.18 -8.39 26.42
N LEU A 305 -7.09 -8.64 25.11
CA LEU A 305 -8.01 -8.04 24.14
C LEU A 305 -9.34 -8.79 24.15
N GLU A 306 -10.43 -8.09 24.46
CA GLU A 306 -11.80 -8.62 24.38
C GLU A 306 -12.27 -8.71 22.91
N GLU A 307 -11.83 -7.76 22.08
CA GLU A 307 -12.09 -7.71 20.65
C GLU A 307 -10.76 -7.59 19.91
N TRP A 308 -10.57 -8.44 18.90
CA TRP A 308 -9.30 -8.50 18.19
C TRP A 308 -9.45 -8.91 16.73
N VAL A 309 -8.41 -8.64 15.98
CA VAL A 309 -8.21 -9.10 14.61
C VAL A 309 -6.94 -9.93 14.57
N ALA A 310 -7.07 -11.22 14.27
CA ALA A 310 -5.92 -12.08 13.97
C ALA A 310 -5.54 -11.89 12.51
N LYS A 311 -4.26 -11.61 12.27
CA LYS A 311 -3.70 -11.40 10.94
C LYS A 311 -2.50 -12.34 10.75
N PRO A 312 -2.39 -13.09 9.64
CA PRO A 312 -1.19 -13.86 9.35
C PRO A 312 0.03 -12.94 9.24
N LEU A 313 1.21 -13.43 9.60
CA LEU A 313 2.47 -12.65 9.52
C LEU A 313 2.70 -12.11 8.11
N HIS A 314 2.51 -12.96 7.10
CA HIS A 314 2.46 -12.59 5.69
C HIS A 314 1.05 -12.85 5.18
N GLY A 315 0.49 -11.94 4.40
CA GLY A 315 -0.88 -12.08 3.89
C GLY A 315 -1.34 -10.82 3.16
N ARG A 316 -2.24 -11.00 2.21
CA ARG A 316 -2.77 -9.96 1.32
C ARG A 316 -4.28 -10.04 1.26
N GLU A 317 -4.93 -8.97 0.83
CA GLU A 317 -6.37 -8.88 0.54
C GLU A 317 -7.29 -9.37 1.67
N GLY A 318 -6.82 -9.35 2.92
CA GLY A 318 -7.60 -9.81 4.07
C GLY A 318 -7.74 -11.33 4.19
N ASP A 319 -7.01 -12.11 3.40
CA ASP A 319 -7.05 -13.57 3.44
C ASP A 319 -6.51 -14.10 4.77
N ASN A 320 -7.22 -15.09 5.35
CA ASN A 320 -7.00 -15.65 6.69
C ASN A 320 -7.02 -14.62 7.84
N VAL A 321 -7.60 -13.44 7.59
CA VAL A 321 -7.89 -12.50 8.66
C VAL A 321 -9.15 -12.95 9.39
N THR A 322 -9.07 -12.99 10.72
CA THR A 322 -10.22 -13.30 11.60
C THR A 322 -10.52 -12.11 12.49
N VAL A 323 -11.76 -11.64 12.47
CA VAL A 323 -12.28 -10.63 13.41
C VAL A 323 -13.08 -11.34 14.49
N HIS A 324 -12.75 -11.07 15.75
CA HIS A 324 -13.46 -11.56 16.93
C HIS A 324 -14.03 -10.37 17.72
N LEU A 325 -15.34 -10.41 18.01
CA LEU A 325 -16.05 -9.37 18.75
C LEU A 325 -16.44 -9.84 20.15
N ALA A 326 -16.70 -8.90 21.06
CA ALA A 326 -17.01 -9.17 22.46
C ALA A 326 -18.30 -10.02 22.67
N ASP A 327 -19.23 -10.02 21.73
CA ASP A 327 -20.43 -10.86 21.76
C ASP A 327 -20.17 -12.32 21.33
N GLY A 328 -18.92 -12.65 20.99
CA GLY A 328 -18.49 -13.97 20.52
C GLY A 328 -18.70 -14.18 19.02
N HIS A 329 -19.11 -13.15 18.27
CA HIS A 329 -19.18 -13.24 16.81
C HIS A 329 -17.75 -13.30 16.23
N GLU A 330 -17.53 -14.26 15.34
CA GLU A 330 -16.29 -14.39 14.58
C GLU A 330 -16.57 -14.34 13.08
N GLN A 331 -15.77 -13.56 12.38
CA GLN A 331 -15.77 -13.54 10.91
C GLN A 331 -14.36 -13.83 10.41
N THR A 332 -14.21 -14.89 9.63
CA THR A 332 -12.93 -15.27 8.99
C THR A 332 -13.08 -15.27 7.48
N LYS A 333 -12.18 -14.61 6.78
CA LYS A 333 -12.02 -14.77 5.35
C LYS A 333 -11.03 -15.91 5.10
N PRO A 334 -11.41 -17.01 4.41
CA PRO A 334 -10.49 -18.09 4.08
C PRO A 334 -9.36 -17.61 3.15
N GLY A 335 -8.18 -18.24 3.25
CA GLY A 335 -7.04 -17.97 2.37
C GLY A 335 -5.87 -18.92 2.62
N PRO A 336 -4.78 -18.84 1.87
CA PRO A 336 -3.65 -19.78 1.95
C PRO A 336 -2.61 -19.41 3.02
N TYR A 337 -2.70 -18.25 3.64
CA TYR A 337 -1.68 -17.69 4.53
C TYR A 337 -1.78 -18.21 5.98
N GLY A 338 -0.74 -17.97 6.79
CA GLY A 338 -0.75 -18.19 8.24
C GLY A 338 0.06 -19.40 8.71
N ALA A 339 0.78 -20.09 7.81
CA ALA A 339 1.69 -21.17 8.19
C ALA A 339 2.83 -20.67 9.10
N GLU A 340 3.24 -19.42 8.94
CA GLU A 340 4.31 -18.72 9.65
C GLU A 340 3.86 -18.17 11.02
N GLY A 341 2.55 -18.14 11.30
CA GLY A 341 1.97 -17.64 12.53
C GLY A 341 1.12 -16.38 12.33
N PHE A 342 0.63 -15.86 13.46
CA PHE A 342 -0.32 -14.76 13.49
C PHE A 342 0.11 -13.68 14.47
N VAL A 343 -0.38 -12.46 14.22
CA VAL A 343 -0.45 -11.37 15.19
C VAL A 343 -1.90 -11.06 15.52
N TYR A 344 -2.14 -10.60 16.74
CA TYR A 344 -3.46 -10.22 17.25
C TYR A 344 -3.44 -8.73 17.57
N GLN A 345 -4.22 -7.95 16.80
CA GLN A 345 -4.35 -6.51 16.99
C GLN A 345 -5.73 -6.22 17.58
N ARG A 346 -5.82 -5.26 18.51
CA ARG A 346 -7.13 -4.79 19.00
C ARG A 346 -8.02 -4.42 17.80
N TYR A 347 -9.24 -4.94 17.81
CA TYR A 347 -10.23 -4.52 16.85
C TYR A 347 -10.51 -3.02 17.01
N TYR A 348 -10.59 -2.33 15.88
CA TYR A 348 -11.00 -0.94 15.81
C TYR A 348 -12.11 -0.84 14.75
N PRO A 349 -13.31 -0.37 15.12
CA PRO A 349 -14.42 -0.29 14.18
C PRO A 349 -14.11 0.69 13.06
N LEU A 350 -14.17 0.22 11.82
CA LEU A 350 -14.01 1.09 10.66
C LEU A 350 -15.17 2.08 10.57
N PRO A 351 -14.94 3.32 10.14
CA PRO A 351 -16.01 4.26 9.87
C PRO A 351 -16.91 3.74 8.74
N VAL A 352 -18.22 3.98 8.88
CA VAL A 352 -19.22 3.53 7.90
C VAL A 352 -19.89 4.75 7.27
N TYR A 353 -19.80 4.87 5.95
CA TYR A 353 -20.41 5.94 5.18
C TYR A 353 -21.37 5.36 4.14
N GLY A 354 -22.67 5.69 4.27
CA GLY A 354 -23.68 5.18 3.34
C GLY A 354 -23.78 3.65 3.29
N GLY A 355 -23.43 2.96 4.39
CA GLY A 355 -23.44 1.50 4.48
C GLY A 355 -22.11 0.84 4.08
N ASN A 356 -21.10 1.61 3.66
CA ASN A 356 -19.79 1.08 3.27
C ASN A 356 -18.76 1.31 4.39
N TYR A 357 -17.97 0.28 4.71
CA TYR A 357 -16.81 0.39 5.58
C TYR A 357 -15.66 1.04 4.81
N VAL A 358 -14.92 1.94 5.47
CA VAL A 358 -13.92 2.77 4.79
C VAL A 358 -12.55 2.61 5.41
N VAL A 359 -11.56 2.39 4.55
CA VAL A 359 -10.13 2.42 4.88
C VAL A 359 -9.46 3.49 4.01
N LEU A 360 -8.63 4.31 4.65
CA LEU A 360 -7.80 5.28 3.94
C LEU A 360 -6.41 4.68 3.70
N GLY A 361 -6.00 4.59 2.44
CA GLY A 361 -4.62 4.31 2.09
C GLY A 361 -3.83 5.61 2.04
N SER A 362 -2.92 5.84 2.97
CA SER A 362 -2.06 7.03 2.97
C SER A 362 -0.69 6.69 2.39
N TRP A 363 -0.32 7.37 1.32
CA TRP A 363 0.93 7.17 0.61
C TRP A 363 2.10 7.91 1.26
N VAL A 364 3.23 7.22 1.29
CA VAL A 364 4.54 7.78 1.66
C VAL A 364 5.45 7.68 0.45
N VAL A 365 6.10 8.78 0.07
CA VAL A 365 7.17 8.81 -0.93
C VAL A 365 8.37 9.52 -0.31
N ASP A 366 9.53 8.89 -0.33
CA ASP A 366 10.76 9.41 0.29
C ASP A 366 10.56 9.84 1.76
N GLY A 367 9.79 9.07 2.53
CA GLY A 367 9.53 9.35 3.94
C GLY A 367 8.50 10.45 4.21
N GLN A 368 7.92 11.05 3.20
CA GLN A 368 6.94 12.13 3.32
C GLN A 368 5.55 11.68 2.85
N ALA A 369 4.51 12.18 3.50
CA ALA A 369 3.14 11.95 3.08
C ALA A 369 2.90 12.53 1.67
N ALA A 370 2.24 11.76 0.81
CA ALA A 370 2.15 12.08 -0.63
C ALA A 370 0.72 12.14 -1.17
N GLY A 371 -0.26 11.71 -0.39
CA GLY A 371 -1.65 11.66 -0.84
C GLY A 371 -2.41 10.47 -0.28
N MET A 372 -3.68 10.35 -0.66
CA MET A 372 -4.50 9.23 -0.18
C MET A 372 -5.32 8.56 -1.28
N ILE A 373 -5.66 7.31 -1.03
CA ILE A 373 -6.65 6.51 -1.74
C ILE A 373 -7.74 6.10 -0.75
N VAL A 374 -9.01 6.26 -1.14
CA VAL A 374 -10.15 5.83 -0.30
C VAL A 374 -10.68 4.52 -0.83
N ARG A 375 -10.76 3.50 0.06
CA ARG A 375 -11.32 2.19 -0.29
C ARG A 375 -12.58 1.93 0.52
N GLU A 376 -13.64 1.53 -0.18
CA GLU A 376 -14.90 1.10 0.40
C GLU A 376 -15.06 -0.42 0.30
N SER A 377 -15.57 -1.06 1.36
CA SER A 377 -15.94 -2.47 1.37
C SER A 377 -17.33 -2.68 1.98
N ASP A 378 -17.95 -3.81 1.66
CA ASP A 378 -19.27 -4.19 2.20
C ASP A 378 -19.13 -4.85 3.58
N GLY A 379 -17.92 -5.26 3.97
CA GLY A 379 -17.61 -5.94 5.22
C GLY A 379 -16.55 -5.23 6.06
N MET A 380 -16.35 -5.71 7.29
CA MET A 380 -15.37 -5.18 8.26
C MET A 380 -13.91 -5.39 7.84
N VAL A 381 -13.65 -6.28 6.89
CA VAL A 381 -12.33 -6.57 6.33
C VAL A 381 -12.34 -6.16 4.87
N THR A 382 -11.36 -5.36 4.46
CA THR A 382 -11.15 -5.02 3.05
C THR A 382 -10.71 -6.26 2.28
N ASP A 383 -11.26 -6.44 1.09
CA ASP A 383 -11.03 -7.61 0.25
C ASP A 383 -10.90 -7.22 -1.23
N TYR A 384 -10.78 -8.22 -2.09
CA TYR A 384 -10.73 -8.09 -3.55
C TYR A 384 -11.91 -7.32 -4.16
N PHE A 385 -13.07 -7.28 -3.50
CA PHE A 385 -14.26 -6.54 -3.96
C PHE A 385 -14.32 -5.10 -3.44
N SER A 386 -13.28 -4.64 -2.75
CA SER A 386 -13.20 -3.25 -2.29
C SER A 386 -13.16 -2.30 -3.48
N ARG A 387 -13.84 -1.18 -3.34
CA ARG A 387 -13.99 -0.15 -4.38
C ARG A 387 -13.11 1.04 -4.06
N VAL A 388 -12.43 1.55 -5.06
CA VAL A 388 -11.71 2.83 -4.96
C VAL A 388 -12.68 3.97 -5.29
N VAL A 389 -12.72 4.97 -4.42
CA VAL A 389 -13.62 6.13 -4.54
C VAL A 389 -12.78 7.41 -4.51
N PRO A 390 -12.96 8.35 -5.45
CA PRO A 390 -12.19 9.58 -5.48
C PRO A 390 -12.50 10.51 -4.29
N HIS A 391 -11.59 11.42 -4.00
CA HIS A 391 -11.75 12.45 -2.97
C HIS A 391 -11.45 13.85 -3.49
N ALA A 392 -11.89 14.87 -2.75
CA ALA A 392 -11.63 16.27 -3.03
C ALA A 392 -11.50 17.06 -1.73
N ILE A 393 -10.71 18.15 -1.74
CA ILE A 393 -10.56 19.08 -0.62
C ILE A 393 -11.61 20.17 -0.72
N SER A 394 -12.41 20.37 0.34
CA SER A 394 -13.53 21.34 0.34
C SER A 394 -13.16 22.77 0.70
N ASP A 395 -11.98 23.00 1.25
CA ASP A 395 -11.58 24.32 1.71
C ASP A 395 -11.32 25.26 0.52
N GLY A 396 -12.10 26.32 0.47
CA GLY A 396 -12.11 27.26 -0.65
C GLY A 396 -13.32 27.14 -1.56
N LEU A 397 -14.19 26.14 -1.34
CA LEU A 397 -15.46 26.04 -2.05
C LEU A 397 -16.35 27.21 -1.62
N SER A 398 -16.63 28.14 -2.53
CA SER A 398 -17.62 29.19 -2.28
C SER A 398 -19.01 28.56 -2.21
N PRO A 399 -19.78 28.77 -1.12
CA PRO A 399 -21.17 28.32 -1.06
C PRO A 399 -22.05 28.92 -2.19
N ASP A 400 -21.55 29.97 -2.85
CA ASP A 400 -22.22 30.66 -3.95
C ASP A 400 -21.87 30.13 -5.34
N ASP A 401 -20.91 29.21 -5.47
CA ASP A 401 -20.62 28.55 -6.73
C ASP A 401 -21.77 27.63 -7.12
N ALA A 402 -22.34 27.85 -8.31
CA ALA A 402 -23.50 27.08 -8.79
C ALA A 402 -23.18 25.58 -8.98
N THR A 403 -21.95 25.26 -9.30
CA THR A 403 -21.43 23.89 -9.43
C THR A 403 -21.42 23.24 -8.04
N VAL A 404 -20.85 23.92 -7.06
CA VAL A 404 -20.80 23.49 -5.66
C VAL A 404 -22.19 23.35 -5.05
N ARG A 405 -23.11 24.29 -5.32
CA ARG A 405 -24.50 24.17 -4.85
C ARG A 405 -25.22 22.95 -5.40
N GLY A 406 -24.99 22.61 -6.65
CA GLY A 406 -25.52 21.39 -7.26
C GLY A 406 -25.03 20.14 -6.55
N TRP A 407 -23.77 20.11 -6.13
CA TRP A 407 -23.14 19.03 -5.40
C TRP A 407 -23.55 18.99 -3.92
N LEU A 408 -23.54 20.15 -3.23
CA LEU A 408 -23.95 20.25 -1.82
C LEU A 408 -25.42 19.94 -1.57
N ALA A 409 -26.30 20.16 -2.56
CA ALA A 409 -27.72 19.85 -2.48
C ALA A 409 -28.01 18.33 -2.36
N THR A 410 -27.03 17.48 -2.64
CA THR A 410 -27.10 16.02 -2.50
C THR A 410 -26.53 15.50 -1.19
N ARG A 411 -26.11 16.39 -0.25
CA ARG A 411 -25.57 15.98 1.06
C ARG A 411 -26.56 15.11 1.82
N THR A 412 -26.20 13.86 2.04
CA THR A 412 -26.83 13.01 3.04
C THR A 412 -26.01 13.12 4.32
N PRO A 413 -26.55 13.67 5.42
CA PRO A 413 -25.83 13.68 6.68
C PRO A 413 -25.51 12.25 7.10
N VAL A 414 -24.25 11.95 7.31
CA VAL A 414 -23.83 10.64 7.87
C VAL A 414 -24.07 10.70 9.37
N THR A 415 -24.94 9.87 9.86
CA THR A 415 -25.06 9.64 11.29
C THR A 415 -23.87 8.77 11.69
N PRO A 416 -22.97 9.25 12.60
CA PRO A 416 -21.89 8.39 13.10
C PRO A 416 -22.48 7.14 13.73
N PRO A 417 -21.83 5.97 13.61
CA PRO A 417 -22.26 4.78 14.30
C PRO A 417 -22.35 5.10 15.79
N SER A 418 -23.50 4.85 16.40
CA SER A 418 -23.65 4.94 17.85
C SER A 418 -22.76 3.87 18.47
N LEU A 419 -21.81 4.30 19.31
CA LEU A 419 -21.13 3.37 20.20
C LEU A 419 -22.18 2.59 21.00
N PRO A 420 -22.05 1.27 21.13
CA PRO A 420 -22.92 0.54 22.03
C PRO A 420 -22.80 1.18 23.44
N PRO A 421 -23.90 1.27 24.20
CA PRO A 421 -23.86 1.81 25.55
C PRO A 421 -22.83 1.03 26.37
N GLY A 422 -21.88 1.75 26.97
CA GLY A 422 -20.78 1.24 27.78
C GLY A 422 -21.23 0.49 29.04
#